data_fb03047321f610f071672c466b1f8b9d
#
_entry.id   fb03047321f610f071672c466b1f8b9d
#
_cell.length_a   1.000
_cell.length_b   1.000
_cell.length_c   1.000
_cell.angle_alpha   90.00
_cell.angle_beta   90.00
_cell.angle_gamma   90.00
#
_symmetry.space_group_name_H-M   'P 1'
#
loop_
_entity.id
_entity.type
_entity.pdbx_description
1 polymer ?
#
loop_
_entity_poly.entity_id
_entity_poly.type
_entity_poly.pdbx_seq_one_letter_code
_entity_poly.pdbx_strand_id
1 'polypeptide(L)'
;ADEWRENGKFILTGSQNFLLNKQVSQSLAGRVFVSKLMPFSMKEVYLSGEATNNFDRLIFKGGYPAIFDRVIDPSLFFPSYQQTYLERDVLDMISLRNLSNFRRLMGLLAGRVGQFLNLSSLGTELGVDHKTVQSWIAALEASYVIFLLRPYHKNFSKRIIKSPKIYFWDTGLACNLLGIQNEKQVDTHWAKGSLFENLVIGEKAKSFLNRGKESPLYFWRDSNGVEVDLIVESVEGLEVIEIKSGQTFQRSFLKNIELFKKNASAIQVNAQVIYGGNESWESGGVSIISWQKLIG
;
A
#
# COMPACT_ATOMS: atom_id res chain seq x y z
N ALA A 1 -9.52 5.30 34.67
CA ALA A 1 -9.52 3.92 34.11
C ALA A 1 -9.42 2.86 35.21
N ASP A 2 -8.69 3.15 36.29
CA ASP A 2 -8.45 2.16 37.33
C ASP A 2 -9.67 1.87 38.26
N GLU A 3 -10.66 2.76 38.25
CA GLU A 3 -11.93 2.59 38.98
C GLU A 3 -12.97 1.71 38.22
N TRP A 4 -12.77 1.49 36.94
CA TRP A 4 -13.70 0.75 36.09
C TRP A 4 -13.03 -0.53 35.57
N ARG A 5 -13.46 -1.68 36.09
CA ARG A 5 -12.92 -3.00 35.73
C ARG A 5 -13.44 -3.58 34.40
N GLU A 6 -14.24 -2.83 33.63
CA GLU A 6 -14.80 -3.31 32.36
C GLU A 6 -13.93 -2.86 31.18
N ASN A 7 -13.54 -3.81 30.32
CA ASN A 7 -12.77 -3.54 29.11
C ASN A 7 -13.60 -2.79 28.04
N GLY A 8 -12.96 -1.93 27.25
CA GLY A 8 -13.57 -1.27 26.09
C GLY A 8 -14.46 -0.06 26.39
N LYS A 9 -14.45 0.47 27.63
CA LYS A 9 -15.26 1.66 28.00
C LYS A 9 -14.72 2.98 27.40
N PHE A 10 -13.45 3.05 27.07
CA PHE A 10 -12.80 4.26 26.59
C PHE A 10 -12.22 4.01 25.21
N ILE A 11 -12.55 4.89 24.26
CA ILE A 11 -11.92 4.95 22.93
C ILE A 11 -11.12 6.25 22.88
N LEU A 12 -9.80 6.10 22.75
CA LEU A 12 -8.88 7.23 22.53
C LEU A 12 -8.59 7.32 21.04
N THR A 13 -8.84 8.47 20.43
CA THR A 13 -8.54 8.70 19.02
C THR A 13 -7.55 9.85 18.86
N GLY A 14 -6.72 9.80 17.84
CA GLY A 14 -5.80 10.87 17.49
C GLY A 14 -5.23 10.69 16.10
N SER A 15 -4.98 11.80 15.43
CA SER A 15 -4.39 11.83 14.09
C SER A 15 -2.86 11.62 14.12
N GLN A 16 -2.21 11.91 15.25
CA GLN A 16 -0.76 11.78 15.41
C GLN A 16 -0.39 10.47 16.11
N ASN A 17 -0.16 9.42 15.31
CA ASN A 17 0.18 8.09 15.79
C ASN A 17 1.42 8.08 16.73
N PHE A 18 2.41 8.91 16.43
CA PHE A 18 3.68 8.95 17.19
C PHE A 18 3.51 9.51 18.61
N LEU A 19 2.75 10.58 18.78
CA LEU A 19 2.50 11.20 20.09
C LEU A 19 1.58 10.32 20.95
N LEU A 20 0.53 9.74 20.36
CA LEU A 20 -0.34 8.79 21.04
C LEU A 20 0.43 7.56 21.51
N ASN A 21 1.25 6.95 20.66
CA ASN A 21 2.07 5.80 21.05
C ASN A 21 3.05 6.11 22.16
N LYS A 22 3.67 7.30 22.18
CA LYS A 22 4.60 7.70 23.24
C LYS A 22 3.91 7.91 24.59
N GLN A 23 2.73 8.53 24.59
CA GLN A 23 1.96 8.77 25.82
C GLN A 23 1.25 7.52 26.33
N VAL A 24 0.68 6.72 25.42
CA VAL A 24 -0.02 5.46 25.72
C VAL A 24 0.95 4.39 26.22
N SER A 25 2.14 4.27 25.61
CA SER A 25 3.14 3.26 26.02
C SER A 25 3.70 3.47 27.42
N GLN A 26 3.74 4.71 27.91
CA GLN A 26 4.25 5.00 29.24
C GLN A 26 3.24 4.74 30.36
N SER A 27 1.94 4.96 30.13
CA SER A 27 0.92 4.91 31.19
C SER A 27 -0.08 3.76 31.04
N LEU A 28 -0.27 3.21 29.84
CA LEU A 28 -1.32 2.23 29.51
C LEU A 28 -0.77 0.90 28.97
N ALA A 29 0.52 0.63 29.14
CA ALA A 29 1.14 -0.62 28.70
C ALA A 29 0.37 -1.85 29.24
N GLY A 30 -0.05 -2.76 28.34
CA GLY A 30 -0.83 -3.95 28.67
C GLY A 30 -2.32 -3.73 28.97
N ARG A 31 -2.81 -2.48 28.92
CA ARG A 31 -4.21 -2.12 29.22
C ARG A 31 -4.96 -1.50 28.04
N VAL A 32 -4.32 -1.38 26.89
CA VAL A 32 -4.90 -0.77 25.70
C VAL A 32 -4.72 -1.66 24.49
N PHE A 33 -5.74 -1.75 23.65
CA PHE A 33 -5.67 -2.30 22.30
C PHE A 33 -5.49 -1.15 21.31
N VAL A 34 -4.43 -1.21 20.50
CA VAL A 34 -4.15 -0.19 19.49
C VAL A 34 -4.68 -0.68 18.14
N SER A 35 -5.66 0.05 17.59
CA SER A 35 -6.18 -0.18 16.24
C SER A 35 -5.73 0.93 15.30
N LYS A 36 -5.47 0.58 14.05
CA LYS A 36 -5.09 1.50 12.99
C LYS A 36 -6.26 1.67 12.03
N LEU A 37 -6.74 2.89 11.86
CA LEU A 37 -7.75 3.21 10.87
C LEU A 37 -7.08 3.69 9.59
N MET A 38 -7.15 2.85 8.56
CA MET A 38 -6.67 3.15 7.22
C MET A 38 -7.75 3.84 6.38
N PRO A 39 -7.41 4.45 5.24
CA PRO A 39 -8.41 4.78 4.23
C PRO A 39 -9.29 3.56 3.92
N PHE A 40 -10.56 3.77 3.57
CA PHE A 40 -11.50 2.70 3.27
C PHE A 40 -10.90 1.62 2.37
N SER A 41 -11.16 0.37 2.69
CA SER A 41 -10.97 -0.76 1.79
C SER A 41 -12.01 -0.71 0.66
N MET A 42 -11.74 -1.43 -0.42
CA MET A 42 -12.71 -1.56 -1.54
C MET A 42 -14.06 -2.10 -1.05
N LYS A 43 -14.06 -3.00 -0.07
CA LYS A 43 -15.27 -3.51 0.57
C LYS A 43 -16.05 -2.42 1.30
N GLU A 44 -15.37 -1.57 2.07
CA GLU A 44 -16.02 -0.45 2.77
C GLU A 44 -16.54 0.60 1.78
N VAL A 45 -15.79 0.89 0.70
CA VAL A 45 -16.27 1.76 -0.40
C VAL A 45 -17.53 1.17 -1.05
N TYR A 46 -17.55 -0.13 -1.33
CA TYR A 46 -18.72 -0.80 -1.89
C TYR A 46 -19.93 -0.70 -0.94
N LEU A 47 -19.72 -0.93 0.36
CA LEU A 47 -20.76 -0.85 1.38
C LEU A 47 -21.28 0.58 1.60
N SER A 48 -20.49 1.62 1.28
CA SER A 48 -20.92 3.02 1.32
C SER A 48 -21.87 3.41 0.17
N GLY A 49 -22.19 2.48 -0.74
CA GLY A 49 -23.08 2.71 -1.87
C GLY A 49 -22.35 3.04 -3.19
N GLU A 50 -21.03 3.12 -3.17
CA GLU A 50 -20.20 3.34 -4.37
C GLU A 50 -19.86 2.02 -5.08
N ALA A 51 -20.87 1.29 -5.52
CA ALA A 51 -20.66 0.11 -6.35
C ALA A 51 -20.08 0.51 -7.72
N THR A 52 -18.91 0.01 -8.05
CA THR A 52 -18.30 0.25 -9.36
C THR A 52 -17.64 -1.01 -9.90
N ASN A 53 -17.79 -1.21 -11.22
CA ASN A 53 -17.09 -2.25 -11.98
C ASN A 53 -15.83 -1.72 -12.67
N ASN A 54 -15.39 -0.53 -12.30
CA ASN A 54 -14.22 0.14 -12.87
C ASN A 54 -13.17 0.41 -11.80
N PHE A 55 -12.07 -0.31 -11.82
CA PHE A 55 -10.97 -0.11 -10.88
C PHE A 55 -10.23 1.23 -11.10
N ASP A 56 -10.24 1.81 -12.31
CA ASP A 56 -9.63 3.12 -12.57
C ASP A 56 -10.34 4.21 -11.74
N ARG A 57 -11.67 4.08 -11.57
CA ARG A 57 -12.44 4.96 -10.68
C ARG A 57 -12.04 4.79 -9.22
N LEU A 58 -11.85 3.55 -8.75
CA LEU A 58 -11.39 3.29 -7.38
C LEU A 58 -9.98 3.82 -7.15
N ILE A 59 -9.09 3.62 -8.11
CA ILE A 59 -7.71 4.15 -8.06
C ILE A 59 -7.74 5.67 -7.94
N PHE A 60 -8.54 6.35 -8.78
CA PHE A 60 -8.62 7.82 -8.79
C PHE A 60 -9.27 8.39 -7.52
N LYS A 61 -10.36 7.79 -7.05
CA LYS A 61 -11.06 8.25 -5.83
C LYS A 61 -10.27 7.99 -4.56
N GLY A 62 -9.50 6.90 -4.52
CA GLY A 62 -8.89 6.43 -3.28
C GLY A 62 -9.92 5.95 -2.26
N GLY A 63 -9.56 5.97 -0.98
CA GLY A 63 -10.40 5.47 0.12
C GLY A 63 -10.62 6.47 1.26
N TYR A 64 -10.31 7.76 1.12
CA TYR A 64 -10.56 8.72 2.18
C TYR A 64 -12.06 8.94 2.42
N PRO A 65 -12.57 8.72 3.66
CA PRO A 65 -14.01 8.77 3.97
C PRO A 65 -14.70 10.06 3.52
N ALA A 66 -14.04 11.22 3.64
CA ALA A 66 -14.60 12.52 3.28
C ALA A 66 -15.02 12.63 1.80
N ILE A 67 -14.37 11.86 0.91
CA ILE A 67 -14.71 11.83 -0.53
C ILE A 67 -16.08 11.18 -0.73
N PHE A 68 -16.43 10.19 0.09
CA PHE A 68 -17.68 9.43 0.00
C PHE A 68 -18.81 10.07 0.82
N ASP A 69 -18.53 10.42 2.08
CA ASP A 69 -19.50 10.99 3.01
C ASP A 69 -19.98 12.38 2.58
N ARG A 70 -19.05 13.24 2.14
CA ARG A 70 -19.34 14.62 1.74
C ARG A 70 -19.44 14.83 0.23
N VAL A 71 -19.24 13.76 -0.55
CA VAL A 71 -19.28 13.77 -2.03
C VAL A 71 -18.31 14.84 -2.59
N ILE A 72 -17.10 14.92 -2.02
CA ILE A 72 -16.08 15.88 -2.43
C ILE A 72 -15.35 15.32 -3.66
N ASP A 73 -15.13 16.17 -4.67
CA ASP A 73 -14.30 15.82 -5.82
C ASP A 73 -12.86 15.52 -5.38
N PRO A 74 -12.30 14.35 -5.73
CA PRO A 74 -10.93 13.99 -5.37
C PRO A 74 -9.89 15.03 -5.84
N SER A 75 -10.11 15.68 -6.98
CA SER A 75 -9.21 16.71 -7.52
C SER A 75 -9.17 17.98 -6.66
N LEU A 76 -10.18 18.22 -5.81
CA LEU A 76 -10.23 19.30 -4.84
C LEU A 76 -9.79 18.84 -3.45
N PHE A 77 -10.15 17.60 -3.08
CA PHE A 77 -9.85 17.03 -1.77
C PHE A 77 -8.35 16.86 -1.55
N PHE A 78 -7.64 16.18 -2.45
CA PHE A 78 -6.23 15.83 -2.23
C PHE A 78 -5.28 17.03 -2.17
N PRO A 79 -5.40 18.08 -2.99
CA PRO A 79 -4.60 19.29 -2.83
C PRO A 79 -4.81 19.96 -1.46
N SER A 80 -6.07 20.05 -1.01
CA SER A 80 -6.40 20.58 0.31
C SER A 80 -5.83 19.72 1.44
N TYR A 81 -5.95 18.39 1.33
CA TYR A 81 -5.39 17.43 2.28
C TYR A 81 -3.86 17.54 2.39
N GLN A 82 -3.16 17.70 1.27
CA GLN A 82 -1.72 17.92 1.27
C GLN A 82 -1.35 19.19 2.05
N GLN A 83 -1.99 20.31 1.77
CA GLN A 83 -1.67 21.59 2.39
C GLN A 83 -2.04 21.66 3.88
N THR A 84 -3.16 21.07 4.26
CA THR A 84 -3.71 21.21 5.62
C THR A 84 -3.24 20.14 6.59
N TYR A 85 -3.02 18.92 6.11
CA TYR A 85 -2.65 17.77 6.95
C TYR A 85 -1.21 17.33 6.73
N LEU A 86 -0.86 16.91 5.50
CA LEU A 86 0.45 16.32 5.25
C LEU A 86 1.58 17.31 5.52
N GLU A 87 1.45 18.54 5.02
CA GLU A 87 2.49 19.54 5.18
C GLU A 87 2.65 19.94 6.65
N ARG A 88 1.56 20.09 7.39
CA ARG A 88 1.62 20.47 8.80
C ARG A 88 2.12 19.32 9.68
N ASP A 89 1.43 18.18 9.66
CA ASP A 89 1.65 17.11 10.63
C ASP A 89 2.98 16.36 10.37
N VAL A 90 3.36 16.17 9.10
CA VAL A 90 4.65 15.56 8.76
C VAL A 90 5.81 16.54 8.99
N LEU A 91 5.63 17.82 8.70
CA LEU A 91 6.66 18.84 8.95
C LEU A 91 7.00 18.99 10.43
N ASP A 92 5.99 18.94 11.31
CA ASP A 92 6.18 18.98 12.76
C ASP A 92 7.05 17.81 13.26
N MET A 93 6.97 16.63 12.58
CA MET A 93 7.78 15.45 12.93
C MET A 93 9.25 15.58 12.54
N ILE A 94 9.57 16.28 11.47
CA ILE A 94 10.91 16.25 10.85
C ILE A 94 11.63 17.59 10.86
N SER A 95 11.11 18.60 11.56
CA SER A 95 11.72 19.96 11.66
C SER A 95 12.15 20.49 10.29
N LEU A 96 11.31 20.39 9.29
CA LEU A 96 11.64 20.63 7.89
C LEU A 96 11.83 22.13 7.64
N ARG A 97 13.04 22.49 7.19
CA ARG A 97 13.36 23.84 6.75
C ARG A 97 12.98 24.13 5.29
N ASN A 98 12.58 23.09 4.53
CA ASN A 98 12.36 23.22 3.08
C ASN A 98 11.13 22.45 2.60
N LEU A 99 9.98 23.09 2.67
CA LEU A 99 8.68 22.56 2.19
C LEU A 99 8.70 22.22 0.69
N SER A 100 9.44 22.99 -0.12
CA SER A 100 9.54 22.76 -1.56
C SER A 100 10.16 21.38 -1.87
N ASN A 101 11.24 21.03 -1.18
CA ASN A 101 11.87 19.71 -1.36
C ASN A 101 10.99 18.56 -0.87
N PHE A 102 10.18 18.78 0.17
CA PHE A 102 9.21 17.78 0.63
C PHE A 102 8.11 17.54 -0.42
N ARG A 103 7.55 18.61 -1.00
CA ARG A 103 6.58 18.48 -2.13
C ARG A 103 7.17 17.75 -3.31
N ARG A 104 8.42 18.05 -3.66
CA ARG A 104 9.15 17.33 -4.72
C ARG A 104 9.35 15.86 -4.37
N LEU A 105 9.72 15.54 -3.12
CA LEU A 105 9.83 14.15 -2.66
C LEU A 105 8.51 13.41 -2.88
N MET A 106 7.39 13.98 -2.46
CA MET A 106 6.07 13.35 -2.62
C MET A 106 5.76 13.01 -4.08
N GLY A 107 6.02 13.93 -5.01
CA GLY A 107 5.87 13.68 -6.45
C GLY A 107 6.81 12.59 -6.96
N LEU A 108 8.09 12.61 -6.52
CA LEU A 108 9.08 11.59 -6.87
C LEU A 108 8.68 10.19 -6.36
N LEU A 109 8.11 10.09 -5.16
CA LEU A 109 7.63 8.82 -4.60
C LEU A 109 6.42 8.30 -5.37
N ALA A 110 5.47 9.17 -5.73
CA ALA A 110 4.32 8.79 -6.56
C ALA A 110 4.76 8.25 -7.93
N GLY A 111 5.79 8.88 -8.54
CA GLY A 111 6.40 8.39 -9.79
C GLY A 111 7.16 7.06 -9.63
N ARG A 112 7.38 6.59 -8.41
CA ARG A 112 8.09 5.35 -8.08
C ARG A 112 7.23 4.31 -7.35
N VAL A 113 5.91 4.44 -7.41
CA VAL A 113 5.00 3.42 -6.88
C VAL A 113 5.33 2.05 -7.47
N GLY A 114 5.47 1.03 -6.61
CA GLY A 114 5.86 -0.32 -6.99
C GLY A 114 7.36 -0.51 -7.34
N GLN A 115 8.17 0.56 -7.23
CA GLN A 115 9.61 0.50 -7.51
C GLN A 115 10.44 0.41 -6.23
N PHE A 116 11.69 -0.02 -6.38
CA PHE A 116 12.63 -0.10 -5.26
C PHE A 116 12.99 1.27 -4.71
N LEU A 117 12.97 1.40 -3.39
CA LEU A 117 13.42 2.59 -2.70
C LEU A 117 14.95 2.73 -2.84
N ASN A 118 15.37 3.82 -3.49
CA ASN A 118 16.76 4.22 -3.58
C ASN A 118 16.97 5.60 -2.95
N LEU A 119 17.39 5.61 -1.68
CA LEU A 119 17.58 6.84 -0.90
C LEU A 119 18.64 7.76 -1.50
N SER A 120 19.72 7.20 -2.08
CA SER A 120 20.80 7.98 -2.68
C SER A 120 20.34 8.68 -3.95
N SER A 121 19.58 8.00 -4.82
CA SER A 121 19.00 8.60 -6.03
C SER A 121 18.07 9.75 -5.67
N LEU A 122 17.16 9.51 -4.70
CA LEU A 122 16.24 10.55 -4.22
C LEU A 122 16.98 11.74 -3.61
N GLY A 123 18.05 11.49 -2.84
CA GLY A 123 18.88 12.55 -2.26
C GLY A 123 19.55 13.41 -3.33
N THR A 124 20.10 12.79 -4.37
CA THR A 124 20.71 13.50 -5.51
C THR A 124 19.67 14.37 -6.23
N GLU A 125 18.49 13.82 -6.53
CA GLU A 125 17.42 14.56 -7.23
C GLU A 125 16.86 15.74 -6.42
N LEU A 126 16.86 15.62 -5.09
CA LEU A 126 16.37 16.66 -4.17
C LEU A 126 17.45 17.64 -3.72
N GLY A 127 18.72 17.34 -3.97
CA GLY A 127 19.84 18.13 -3.48
C GLY A 127 20.03 18.03 -1.97
N VAL A 128 19.73 16.87 -1.37
CA VAL A 128 19.88 16.61 0.08
C VAL A 128 20.60 15.29 0.32
N ASP A 129 21.14 15.10 1.53
CA ASP A 129 21.79 13.84 1.88
C ASP A 129 20.78 12.69 2.07
N HIS A 130 21.28 11.45 1.94
CA HIS A 130 20.43 10.25 2.04
C HIS A 130 19.81 10.05 3.43
N LYS A 131 20.42 10.54 4.52
CA LYS A 131 19.87 10.44 5.88
C LYS A 131 18.65 11.36 6.02
N THR A 132 18.69 12.53 5.40
CA THR A 132 17.55 13.44 5.31
C THR A 132 16.38 12.78 4.59
N VAL A 133 16.61 12.17 3.42
CA VAL A 133 15.57 11.40 2.71
C VAL A 133 15.04 10.25 3.58
N GLN A 134 15.93 9.52 4.25
CA GLN A 134 15.55 8.42 5.14
C GLN A 134 14.62 8.89 6.26
N SER A 135 14.91 10.04 6.88
CA SER A 135 14.06 10.60 7.94
C SER A 135 12.67 10.99 7.41
N TRP A 136 12.61 11.55 6.20
CA TRP A 136 11.34 11.91 5.56
C TRP A 136 10.50 10.68 5.19
N ILE A 137 11.13 9.64 4.65
CA ILE A 137 10.46 8.34 4.39
C ILE A 137 9.90 7.75 5.69
N ALA A 138 10.71 7.74 6.76
CA ALA A 138 10.26 7.23 8.05
C ALA A 138 9.06 8.01 8.62
N ALA A 139 9.04 9.34 8.45
CA ALA A 139 7.90 10.18 8.84
C ALA A 139 6.64 9.86 8.00
N LEU A 140 6.78 9.69 6.68
CA LEU A 140 5.68 9.31 5.81
C LEU A 140 5.12 7.91 6.11
N GLU A 141 5.96 6.94 6.48
CA GLU A 141 5.51 5.63 6.97
C GLU A 141 4.76 5.76 8.31
N ALA A 142 5.33 6.51 9.26
CA ALA A 142 4.73 6.72 10.59
C ALA A 142 3.38 7.45 10.51
N SER A 143 3.19 8.31 9.49
CA SER A 143 1.94 9.04 9.24
C SER A 143 0.96 8.27 8.34
N TYR A 144 1.24 7.01 8.01
CA TYR A 144 0.41 6.19 7.13
C TYR A 144 0.11 6.83 5.77
N VAL A 145 1.06 7.58 5.21
CA VAL A 145 0.98 8.10 3.83
C VAL A 145 1.46 7.04 2.86
N ILE A 146 2.60 6.43 3.18
CA ILE A 146 3.21 5.34 2.42
C ILE A 146 3.42 4.12 3.30
N PHE A 147 3.67 2.98 2.67
CA PHE A 147 4.25 1.80 3.32
C PHE A 147 5.31 1.18 2.43
N LEU A 148 6.23 0.45 3.07
CA LEU A 148 7.32 -0.23 2.41
C LEU A 148 7.05 -1.74 2.39
N LEU A 149 6.87 -2.30 1.20
CA LEU A 149 6.80 -3.74 1.01
C LEU A 149 8.22 -4.31 1.01
N ARG A 150 8.51 -5.18 1.98
CA ARG A 150 9.84 -5.76 2.18
C ARG A 150 10.04 -7.00 1.32
N PRO A 151 11.28 -7.35 0.95
CA PRO A 151 11.55 -8.58 0.24
C PRO A 151 11.41 -9.81 1.15
N TYR A 152 10.94 -10.92 0.59
CA TYR A 152 10.86 -12.21 1.25
C TYR A 152 12.23 -12.88 1.31
N HIS A 153 12.72 -13.22 2.51
CA HIS A 153 14.12 -13.64 2.74
C HIS A 153 14.31 -15.11 3.14
N LYS A 154 13.27 -15.95 3.22
CA LYS A 154 13.48 -17.35 3.62
C LYS A 154 14.22 -18.17 2.55
N ASN A 155 15.48 -18.49 2.86
CA ASN A 155 16.37 -19.55 2.36
C ASN A 155 16.20 -20.05 0.90
N PHE A 156 16.06 -19.14 -0.05
CA PHE A 156 16.38 -19.45 -1.43
C PHE A 156 17.87 -19.20 -1.63
N SER A 157 18.62 -20.16 -2.14
CA SER A 157 20.08 -20.12 -2.36
C SER A 157 20.57 -19.00 -3.30
N LYS A 158 19.72 -18.09 -3.74
CA LYS A 158 20.01 -16.98 -4.64
C LYS A 158 20.07 -15.64 -3.88
N ARG A 159 20.96 -14.75 -4.33
CA ARG A 159 21.00 -13.35 -3.86
C ARG A 159 19.64 -12.69 -4.11
N ILE A 160 19.00 -12.20 -3.06
CA ILE A 160 17.73 -11.49 -3.08
C ILE A 160 18.01 -9.99 -2.99
N ILE A 161 17.24 -9.19 -3.70
CA ILE A 161 17.27 -7.72 -3.59
C ILE A 161 16.81 -7.33 -2.18
N LYS A 162 17.58 -6.44 -1.53
CA LYS A 162 17.32 -6.05 -0.13
C LYS A 162 16.47 -4.77 0.01
N SER A 163 16.44 -3.92 -1.03
CA SER A 163 15.69 -2.66 -0.99
C SER A 163 14.19 -2.92 -1.03
N PRO A 164 13.38 -2.29 -0.17
CA PRO A 164 11.94 -2.43 -0.22
C PRO A 164 11.35 -1.70 -1.43
N LYS A 165 10.12 -2.06 -1.80
CA LYS A 165 9.29 -1.32 -2.76
C LYS A 165 8.40 -0.32 -2.02
N ILE A 166 8.06 0.80 -2.70
CA ILE A 166 7.23 1.88 -2.15
C ILE A 166 5.81 1.77 -2.65
N TYR A 167 4.84 1.91 -1.73
CA TYR A 167 3.42 1.99 -2.01
C TYR A 167 2.75 3.08 -1.17
N PHE A 168 1.64 3.63 -1.67
CA PHE A 168 0.79 4.55 -0.94
C PHE A 168 -0.37 3.80 -0.29
N TRP A 169 -0.77 4.20 0.92
CA TRP A 169 -1.99 3.68 1.54
C TRP A 169 -3.25 4.10 0.80
N ASP A 170 -3.17 5.20 0.05
CA ASP A 170 -4.27 5.73 -0.75
C ASP A 170 -3.83 6.00 -2.19
N THR A 171 -4.48 5.33 -3.14
CA THR A 171 -4.18 5.47 -4.56
C THR A 171 -4.64 6.80 -5.15
N GLY A 172 -5.69 7.43 -4.59
CA GLY A 172 -6.15 8.73 -5.02
C GLY A 172 -5.14 9.84 -4.70
N LEU A 173 -4.48 9.75 -3.53
CA LEU A 173 -3.36 10.64 -3.21
C LEU A 173 -2.21 10.44 -4.21
N ALA A 174 -1.85 9.20 -4.55
CA ALA A 174 -0.82 8.94 -5.55
C ALA A 174 -1.21 9.49 -6.92
N CYS A 175 -2.47 9.35 -7.35
CA CYS A 175 -3.00 9.95 -8.57
C CYS A 175 -2.86 11.47 -8.58
N ASN A 176 -3.24 12.13 -7.50
CA ASN A 176 -3.12 13.59 -7.39
C ASN A 176 -1.67 14.05 -7.51
N LEU A 177 -0.74 13.37 -6.83
CA LEU A 177 0.71 13.65 -6.91
C LEU A 177 1.30 13.42 -8.32
N LEU A 178 0.71 12.52 -9.09
CA LEU A 178 1.05 12.27 -10.50
C LEU A 178 0.39 13.25 -11.48
N GLY A 179 -0.47 14.17 -10.99
CA GLY A 179 -1.19 15.12 -11.83
C GLY A 179 -2.41 14.55 -12.56
N ILE A 180 -2.88 13.37 -12.16
CA ILE A 180 -4.08 12.74 -12.71
C ILE A 180 -5.31 13.48 -12.18
N GLN A 181 -6.14 14.01 -13.09
CA GLN A 181 -7.27 14.90 -12.78
C GLN A 181 -8.63 14.19 -12.81
N ASN A 182 -8.72 13.02 -13.42
CA ASN A 182 -9.97 12.25 -13.53
C ASN A 182 -9.68 10.76 -13.79
N GLU A 183 -10.71 9.92 -13.61
CA GLU A 183 -10.61 8.47 -13.77
C GLU A 183 -10.20 8.01 -15.18
N LYS A 184 -10.59 8.76 -16.23
CA LYS A 184 -10.24 8.42 -17.62
C LYS A 184 -8.74 8.57 -17.90
N GLN A 185 -8.09 9.50 -17.20
CA GLN A 185 -6.64 9.65 -17.31
C GLN A 185 -5.88 8.48 -16.69
N VAL A 186 -6.44 7.80 -15.67
CA VAL A 186 -5.82 6.60 -15.09
C VAL A 186 -5.64 5.52 -16.15
N ASP A 187 -6.67 5.30 -17.00
CA ASP A 187 -6.66 4.26 -18.04
C ASP A 187 -5.50 4.40 -19.02
N THR A 188 -5.17 5.61 -19.40
CA THR A 188 -4.12 5.92 -20.37
C THR A 188 -2.78 6.29 -19.75
N HIS A 189 -2.71 6.40 -18.42
CA HIS A 189 -1.51 6.84 -17.74
C HIS A 189 -0.45 5.74 -17.68
N TRP A 190 0.81 6.09 -17.89
CA TRP A 190 1.93 5.16 -17.85
C TRP A 190 2.05 4.39 -16.51
N ALA A 191 1.61 5.00 -15.41
CA ALA A 191 1.63 4.40 -14.07
C ALA A 191 0.41 3.50 -13.78
N LYS A 192 -0.52 3.27 -14.72
CA LYS A 192 -1.73 2.45 -14.49
C LYS A 192 -1.42 1.10 -13.86
N GLY A 193 -0.42 0.40 -14.40
CA GLY A 193 0.00 -0.91 -13.87
C GLY A 193 0.44 -0.84 -12.41
N SER A 194 1.31 0.11 -12.07
CA SER A 194 1.82 0.31 -10.72
C SER A 194 0.74 0.80 -9.75
N LEU A 195 -0.19 1.65 -10.20
CA LEU A 195 -1.33 2.09 -9.40
C LEU A 195 -2.31 0.95 -9.11
N PHE A 196 -2.55 0.06 -10.08
CA PHE A 196 -3.35 -1.13 -9.88
C PHE A 196 -2.66 -2.12 -8.93
N GLU A 197 -1.35 -2.34 -9.07
CA GLU A 197 -0.54 -3.12 -8.13
C GLU A 197 -0.64 -2.54 -6.71
N ASN A 198 -0.52 -1.21 -6.58
CA ASN A 198 -0.69 -0.51 -5.31
C ASN A 198 -2.08 -0.73 -4.69
N LEU A 199 -3.14 -0.63 -5.49
CA LEU A 199 -4.51 -0.90 -5.04
C LEU A 199 -4.61 -2.31 -4.46
N VAL A 200 -4.19 -3.34 -5.20
CA VAL A 200 -4.30 -4.75 -4.79
C VAL A 200 -3.48 -5.03 -3.52
N ILE A 201 -2.21 -4.58 -3.47
CA ILE A 201 -1.35 -4.79 -2.31
C ILE A 201 -1.87 -4.03 -1.09
N GLY A 202 -2.35 -2.80 -1.29
CA GLY A 202 -2.98 -2.00 -0.24
C GLY A 202 -4.23 -2.68 0.34
N GLU A 203 -5.10 -3.26 -0.50
CA GLU A 203 -6.27 -4.00 -0.06
C GLU A 203 -5.91 -5.25 0.74
N LYS A 204 -4.93 -6.03 0.28
CA LYS A 204 -4.41 -7.17 1.04
C LYS A 204 -3.85 -6.72 2.41
N ALA A 205 -3.09 -5.62 2.47
CA ALA A 205 -2.58 -5.09 3.72
C ALA A 205 -3.70 -4.63 4.67
N LYS A 206 -4.67 -3.84 4.18
CA LYS A 206 -5.85 -3.40 4.94
C LYS A 206 -6.65 -4.59 5.49
N SER A 207 -6.77 -5.69 4.73
CA SER A 207 -7.50 -6.87 5.18
C SER A 207 -6.92 -7.50 6.46
N PHE A 208 -5.61 -7.38 6.69
CA PHE A 208 -4.98 -7.80 7.95
C PHE A 208 -5.15 -6.75 9.04
N LEU A 209 -4.89 -5.48 8.74
CA LEU A 209 -4.96 -4.38 9.73
C LEU A 209 -6.38 -4.20 10.29
N ASN A 210 -7.42 -4.31 9.44
CA ASN A 210 -8.82 -4.24 9.86
C ASN A 210 -9.23 -5.37 10.81
N ARG A 211 -8.45 -6.46 10.86
CA ARG A 211 -8.60 -7.56 11.84
C ARG A 211 -7.66 -7.42 13.04
N GLY A 212 -6.97 -6.28 13.17
CA GLY A 212 -5.99 -6.05 14.24
C GLY A 212 -4.74 -6.91 14.14
N LYS A 213 -4.39 -7.39 12.94
CA LYS A 213 -3.22 -8.24 12.70
C LYS A 213 -2.15 -7.48 11.93
N GLU A 214 -0.88 -7.80 12.16
CA GLU A 214 0.19 -7.37 11.27
C GLU A 214 0.05 -8.05 9.90
N SER A 215 0.42 -7.35 8.83
CA SER A 215 0.30 -7.88 7.49
C SER A 215 1.61 -8.61 7.09
N PRO A 216 1.57 -9.94 6.90
CA PRO A 216 2.74 -10.75 6.54
C PRO A 216 2.97 -10.70 5.02
N LEU A 217 3.15 -9.50 4.49
CA LEU A 217 3.25 -9.21 3.07
C LEU A 217 4.68 -8.92 2.67
N TYR A 218 5.09 -9.52 1.56
CA TYR A 218 6.42 -9.38 0.98
C TYR A 218 6.32 -9.37 -0.54
N PHE A 219 7.35 -8.90 -1.23
CA PHE A 219 7.61 -9.25 -2.63
C PHE A 219 8.79 -10.21 -2.70
N TRP A 220 9.01 -10.83 -3.84
CA TRP A 220 10.21 -11.60 -4.08
C TRP A 220 10.84 -11.23 -5.42
N ARG A 221 12.17 -11.09 -5.44
CA ARG A 221 12.92 -10.91 -6.68
C ARG A 221 14.31 -11.51 -6.55
N ASP A 222 14.68 -12.31 -7.53
CA ASP A 222 16.03 -12.89 -7.62
C ASP A 222 17.00 -11.97 -8.38
N SER A 223 18.28 -12.37 -8.36
CA SER A 223 19.36 -11.66 -9.08
C SER A 223 19.24 -11.69 -10.61
N ASN A 224 18.41 -12.57 -11.16
CA ASN A 224 18.17 -12.69 -12.60
C ASN A 224 16.98 -11.81 -13.05
N GLY A 225 16.35 -11.08 -12.12
CA GLY A 225 15.23 -10.21 -12.41
C GLY A 225 13.87 -10.90 -12.42
N VAL A 226 13.77 -12.19 -12.08
CA VAL A 226 12.48 -12.87 -11.88
C VAL A 226 11.85 -12.30 -10.61
N GLU A 227 10.63 -11.78 -10.72
CA GLU A 227 9.93 -11.09 -9.66
C GLU A 227 8.53 -11.69 -9.47
N VAL A 228 8.09 -11.75 -8.21
CA VAL A 228 6.70 -12.01 -7.79
C VAL A 228 6.23 -10.75 -7.06
N ASP A 229 5.12 -10.21 -7.50
CA ASP A 229 4.61 -8.90 -7.04
C ASP A 229 4.24 -8.94 -5.56
N LEU A 230 3.59 -10.03 -5.09
CA LEU A 230 3.18 -10.18 -3.70
C LEU A 230 3.30 -11.62 -3.21
N ILE A 231 3.87 -11.79 -2.03
CA ILE A 231 3.85 -13.02 -1.24
C ILE A 231 3.13 -12.72 0.08
N VAL A 232 2.16 -13.56 0.43
CA VAL A 232 1.54 -13.58 1.76
C VAL A 232 2.00 -14.82 2.49
N GLU A 233 2.68 -14.64 3.63
CA GLU A 233 3.14 -15.75 4.43
C GLU A 233 2.05 -16.20 5.41
N SER A 234 1.82 -17.50 5.50
CA SER A 234 0.90 -18.10 6.45
C SER A 234 1.49 -19.36 7.07
N VAL A 235 0.81 -19.92 8.07
CA VAL A 235 1.20 -21.21 8.70
C VAL A 235 1.10 -22.36 7.70
N GLU A 236 0.18 -22.26 6.74
CA GLU A 236 -0.10 -23.32 5.73
C GLU A 236 0.87 -23.24 4.53
N GLY A 237 1.66 -22.17 4.41
CA GLY A 237 2.59 -21.97 3.29
C GLY A 237 2.55 -20.54 2.75
N LEU A 238 2.87 -20.41 1.47
CA LEU A 238 2.95 -19.12 0.77
C LEU A 238 1.79 -18.96 -0.21
N GLU A 239 1.05 -17.87 -0.10
CA GLU A 239 0.21 -17.37 -1.19
C GLU A 239 1.10 -16.49 -2.08
N VAL A 240 1.24 -16.86 -3.35
CA VAL A 240 2.13 -16.22 -4.33
C VAL A 240 1.29 -15.58 -5.41
N ILE A 241 1.35 -14.27 -5.51
CA ILE A 241 0.41 -13.47 -6.29
C ILE A 241 1.15 -12.63 -7.32
N GLU A 242 0.75 -12.77 -8.58
CA GLU A 242 1.11 -11.89 -9.67
C GLU A 242 -0.06 -10.93 -9.93
N ILE A 243 0.23 -9.65 -10.18
CA ILE A 243 -0.78 -8.59 -10.31
C ILE A 243 -0.68 -7.95 -11.69
N LYS A 244 -1.79 -7.91 -12.44
CA LYS A 244 -1.81 -7.38 -13.81
C LYS A 244 -3.05 -6.52 -14.05
N SER A 245 -2.87 -5.26 -14.41
CA SER A 245 -3.96 -4.33 -14.70
C SER A 245 -4.70 -4.61 -16.01
N GLY A 246 -4.17 -5.50 -16.86
CA GLY A 246 -4.80 -5.87 -18.12
C GLY A 246 -6.14 -6.59 -17.90
N GLN A 247 -7.16 -6.24 -18.70
CA GLN A 247 -8.48 -6.85 -18.63
C GLN A 247 -8.55 -8.23 -19.30
N THR A 248 -7.63 -8.51 -20.23
CA THR A 248 -7.53 -9.80 -20.92
C THR A 248 -6.40 -10.61 -20.33
N PHE A 249 -6.71 -11.83 -19.88
CA PHE A 249 -5.71 -12.77 -19.40
C PHE A 249 -4.73 -13.15 -20.51
N GLN A 250 -3.47 -13.22 -20.17
CA GLN A 250 -2.40 -13.70 -21.04
C GLN A 250 -1.61 -14.78 -20.32
N ARG A 251 -1.25 -15.87 -21.01
CA ARG A 251 -0.46 -16.96 -20.44
C ARG A 251 0.90 -16.51 -19.89
N SER A 252 1.44 -15.42 -20.43
CA SER A 252 2.67 -14.80 -19.93
C SER A 252 2.59 -14.34 -18.46
N PHE A 253 1.38 -14.10 -17.93
CA PHE A 253 1.17 -13.75 -16.52
C PHE A 253 1.60 -14.87 -15.56
N LEU A 254 1.64 -16.11 -16.01
CA LEU A 254 2.05 -17.28 -15.21
C LEU A 254 3.57 -17.44 -15.10
N LYS A 255 4.34 -16.81 -16.00
CA LYS A 255 5.77 -17.07 -16.17
C LYS A 255 6.57 -16.95 -14.86
N ASN A 256 6.39 -15.85 -14.13
CA ASN A 256 7.16 -15.61 -12.91
C ASN A 256 6.75 -16.55 -11.77
N ILE A 257 5.46 -16.85 -11.66
CA ILE A 257 4.92 -17.83 -10.69
C ILE A 257 5.52 -19.23 -10.95
N GLU A 258 5.56 -19.67 -12.21
CA GLU A 258 6.14 -20.97 -12.59
C GLU A 258 7.64 -21.04 -12.24
N LEU A 259 8.37 -19.95 -12.49
CA LEU A 259 9.79 -19.85 -12.12
C LEU A 259 9.99 -19.82 -10.60
N PHE A 260 9.12 -19.13 -9.87
CA PHE A 260 9.14 -19.11 -8.40
C PHE A 260 8.88 -20.52 -7.84
N LYS A 261 7.83 -21.21 -8.29
CA LYS A 261 7.49 -22.59 -7.84
C LYS A 261 8.67 -23.55 -7.99
N LYS A 262 9.45 -23.46 -9.08
CA LYS A 262 10.66 -24.27 -9.29
C LYS A 262 11.75 -23.99 -8.23
N ASN A 263 11.86 -22.76 -7.76
CA ASN A 263 12.83 -22.38 -6.74
C ASN A 263 12.33 -22.69 -5.32
N ALA A 264 11.02 -22.75 -5.11
CA ALA A 264 10.35 -22.94 -3.82
C ALA A 264 9.84 -24.39 -3.60
N SER A 265 10.45 -25.39 -4.24
CA SER A 265 9.97 -26.79 -4.31
C SER A 265 9.73 -27.47 -2.96
N ALA A 266 10.32 -26.98 -1.86
CA ALA A 266 10.14 -27.51 -0.50
C ALA A 266 9.01 -26.83 0.31
N ILE A 267 8.31 -25.85 -0.29
CA ILE A 267 7.29 -25.04 0.41
C ILE A 267 5.96 -25.22 -0.31
N GLN A 268 4.87 -25.35 0.44
CA GLN A 268 3.53 -25.32 -0.14
C GLN A 268 3.26 -23.93 -0.72
N VAL A 269 2.90 -23.85 -2.00
CA VAL A 269 2.65 -22.60 -2.74
C VAL A 269 1.24 -22.63 -3.30
N ASN A 270 0.40 -21.72 -2.82
CA ASN A 270 -0.90 -21.37 -3.40
C ASN A 270 -0.69 -20.19 -4.35
N ALA A 271 -0.77 -20.43 -5.65
CA ALA A 271 -0.46 -19.45 -6.66
C ALA A 271 -1.71 -18.78 -7.22
N GLN A 272 -1.64 -17.47 -7.40
CA GLN A 272 -2.74 -16.66 -7.90
C GLN A 272 -2.25 -15.60 -8.88
N VAL A 273 -3.11 -15.27 -9.84
CA VAL A 273 -2.99 -14.04 -10.65
C VAL A 273 -4.21 -13.19 -10.36
N ILE A 274 -4.01 -12.01 -9.82
CA ILE A 274 -5.08 -10.99 -9.69
C ILE A 274 -4.98 -10.05 -10.89
N TYR A 275 -6.05 -9.96 -11.68
CA TYR A 275 -6.01 -9.18 -12.91
C TYR A 275 -7.23 -8.26 -13.07
N GLY A 276 -7.11 -7.30 -14.00
CA GLY A 276 -8.13 -6.26 -14.24
C GLY A 276 -9.40 -6.72 -14.95
N GLY A 277 -9.53 -8.03 -15.29
CA GLY A 277 -10.74 -8.58 -15.90
C GLY A 277 -11.81 -8.99 -14.87
N ASN A 278 -12.96 -9.46 -15.36
CA ASN A 278 -14.16 -9.71 -14.55
C ASN A 278 -14.40 -11.18 -14.22
N GLU A 279 -13.68 -12.10 -14.85
CA GLU A 279 -13.89 -13.54 -14.67
C GLU A 279 -12.84 -14.14 -13.72
N SER A 280 -13.19 -15.28 -13.11
CA SER A 280 -12.27 -16.02 -12.26
C SER A 280 -12.36 -17.51 -12.59
N TRP A 281 -11.20 -18.18 -12.74
CA TRP A 281 -11.09 -19.61 -13.05
C TRP A 281 -9.74 -20.18 -12.61
N GLU A 282 -9.56 -21.47 -12.77
CA GLU A 282 -8.29 -22.16 -12.53
C GLU A 282 -7.57 -22.46 -13.86
N SER A 283 -6.26 -22.27 -13.89
CA SER A 283 -5.42 -22.58 -15.05
C SER A 283 -4.06 -23.13 -14.60
N GLY A 284 -3.79 -24.41 -14.90
CA GLY A 284 -2.50 -25.04 -14.60
C GLY A 284 -2.11 -25.03 -13.12
N GLY A 285 -3.08 -25.15 -12.20
CA GLY A 285 -2.84 -25.09 -10.76
C GLY A 285 -2.50 -23.67 -10.25
N VAL A 286 -2.99 -22.67 -10.97
CA VAL A 286 -2.94 -21.25 -10.58
C VAL A 286 -4.36 -20.69 -10.65
N SER A 287 -4.81 -20.03 -9.58
CA SER A 287 -6.12 -19.37 -9.54
C SER A 287 -6.03 -18.01 -10.25
N ILE A 288 -6.78 -17.84 -11.32
CA ILE A 288 -6.93 -16.56 -12.01
C ILE A 288 -8.12 -15.86 -11.39
N ILE A 289 -7.88 -14.68 -10.78
CA ILE A 289 -8.85 -14.03 -9.92
C ILE A 289 -9.13 -12.63 -10.45
N SER A 290 -10.40 -12.33 -10.68
CA SER A 290 -10.85 -10.96 -10.93
C SER A 290 -10.55 -10.07 -9.73
N TRP A 291 -10.07 -8.85 -9.98
CA TRP A 291 -9.89 -7.82 -8.95
C TRP A 291 -11.15 -7.58 -8.09
N GLN A 292 -12.33 -7.80 -8.66
CA GLN A 292 -13.61 -7.64 -7.97
C GLN A 292 -13.77 -8.60 -6.77
N LYS A 293 -13.07 -9.73 -6.77
CA LYS A 293 -13.05 -10.66 -5.63
C LYS A 293 -12.33 -10.11 -4.39
N LEU A 294 -11.65 -8.98 -4.52
CA LEU A 294 -11.09 -8.27 -3.36
C LEU A 294 -12.16 -7.50 -2.57
N ILE A 295 -13.34 -7.27 -3.17
CA ILE A 295 -14.47 -6.54 -2.55
C ILE A 295 -15.26 -7.48 -1.60
N GLY A 296 -15.23 -8.79 -1.84
CA GLY A 296 -16.11 -9.79 -1.20
C GLY A 296 -15.47 -10.57 -0.05
#